data_15ab552008992bc7a8c973bee6c69024
#
_entry.id   15ab552008992bc7a8c973bee6c69024
#
_cell.length_a   1.000
_cell.length_b   1.000
_cell.length_c   1.000
_cell.angle_alpha   90.00
_cell.angle_beta   90.00
_cell.angle_gamma   90.00
#
_symmetry.space_group_name_H-M   'P 1'
#
loop_
_entity.id
_entity.type
_entity.pdbx_description
1 polymer ?
#
loop_
_entity_poly.entity_id
_entity_poly.type
_entity_poly.pdbx_seq_one_letter_code
_entity_poly.pdbx_strand_id
1 'polypeptide(L)'
;MCIRDSLYTDGGSRNHGNKPGQHVKQTDKAAWALLISKGSQQFTKTGGEFGATNNRMELMALRNALQILVKNRKQEDPIIAVLDSHYVLDPIMKGWLNGWARRGWQTSSGSPVANQELWQEVIQLLPQFKQLHFQWTKGHANNQGNVIVDHLLNQTMDQMGEE
;
A
#
# COMPACT_ATOMS: atom_id res chain seq x y z
N MET A 1 -20.03 6.05 -21.51
CA MET A 1 -19.30 6.52 -20.33
C MET A 1 -18.50 5.38 -19.73
N CYS A 2 -17.20 5.57 -19.59
CA CYS A 2 -16.36 4.53 -19.02
C CYS A 2 -16.42 4.56 -17.50
N ILE A 3 -16.70 3.42 -16.88
CA ILE A 3 -16.65 3.29 -15.43
C ILE A 3 -15.20 3.03 -15.06
N ARG A 4 -14.65 3.89 -14.22
CA ARG A 4 -13.27 3.80 -13.78
C ARG A 4 -13.16 2.88 -12.57
N ASP A 5 -12.15 2.02 -12.57
CA ASP A 5 -11.83 1.26 -11.38
C ASP A 5 -11.17 2.18 -10.36
N SER A 6 -11.54 2.02 -9.10
CA SER A 6 -10.92 2.75 -8.00
C SER A 6 -10.23 1.75 -7.08
N LEU A 7 -9.02 2.12 -6.64
CA LEU A 7 -8.23 1.31 -5.73
C LEU A 7 -7.97 2.11 -4.47
N TYR A 8 -8.24 1.52 -3.32
CA TYR A 8 -7.95 2.10 -2.02
C TYR A 8 -7.06 1.14 -1.26
N THR A 9 -6.03 1.65 -0.63
CA THR A 9 -5.12 0.84 0.19
C THR A 9 -4.88 1.52 1.52
N ASP A 10 -4.62 0.72 2.53
CA ASP A 10 -4.22 1.23 3.84
C ASP A 10 -3.38 0.17 4.54
N GLY A 11 -2.54 0.63 5.44
CA GLY A 11 -1.73 -0.26 6.26
C GLY A 11 -1.52 0.35 7.62
N GLY A 12 -1.37 -0.48 8.61
CA GLY A 12 -1.18 0.01 9.96
C GLY A 12 -0.52 -1.01 10.86
N SER A 13 -0.08 -0.54 12.00
CA SER A 13 0.61 -1.38 12.97
C SER A 13 0.29 -0.88 14.36
N ARG A 14 -0.03 -1.80 15.25
CA ARG A 14 -0.21 -1.52 16.69
C ARG A 14 1.13 -1.79 17.37
N ASN A 15 2.13 -1.00 17.01
CA ASN A 15 3.50 -1.29 17.42
C ASN A 15 4.04 -0.27 18.42
N HIS A 16 5.08 -0.68 19.11
CA HIS A 16 5.75 0.15 20.11
C HIS A 16 6.66 1.19 19.46
N GLY A 17 6.95 1.06 18.17
CA GLY A 17 7.78 2.01 17.44
C GLY A 17 7.06 3.30 17.08
N ASN A 18 5.75 3.40 17.36
CA ASN A 18 4.99 4.63 17.11
C ASN A 18 5.28 5.75 18.10
N LYS A 19 5.98 5.44 19.19
CA LYS A 19 6.34 6.41 20.22
C LYS A 19 7.83 6.71 20.15
N PRO A 20 8.24 7.96 20.43
CA PRO A 20 9.68 8.28 20.43
C PRO A 20 10.47 7.37 21.36
N GLY A 21 11.62 6.91 20.87
CA GLY A 21 12.49 6.04 21.65
C GLY A 21 12.10 4.58 21.71
N GLN A 22 11.02 4.20 21.04
CA GLN A 22 10.58 2.81 21.01
C GLN A 22 10.70 2.23 19.60
N HIS A 23 10.83 0.91 19.54
CA HIS A 23 10.98 0.18 18.29
C HIS A 23 9.87 -0.85 18.14
N VAL A 24 9.58 -1.24 16.89
CA VAL A 24 8.61 -2.29 16.60
C VAL A 24 9.10 -3.59 17.21
N LYS A 25 8.21 -4.28 17.91
CA LYS A 25 8.51 -5.60 18.49
C LYS A 25 7.97 -6.69 17.58
N GLN A 26 8.60 -7.86 17.60
CA GLN A 26 8.19 -8.98 16.77
C GLN A 26 6.79 -9.50 17.08
N THR A 27 6.26 -9.17 18.24
CA THR A 27 4.90 -9.56 18.62
C THR A 27 3.86 -8.50 18.29
N ASP A 28 4.27 -7.35 17.79
CA ASP A 28 3.35 -6.27 17.47
C ASP A 28 2.52 -6.64 16.23
N LYS A 29 1.22 -6.41 16.31
CA LYS A 29 0.31 -6.72 15.21
C LYS A 29 0.38 -5.65 14.14
N ALA A 30 0.36 -6.07 12.89
CA ALA A 30 0.31 -5.16 11.74
C ALA A 30 -0.58 -5.76 10.67
N ALA A 31 -1.20 -4.92 9.87
CA ALA A 31 -2.10 -5.41 8.83
C ALA A 31 -2.15 -4.43 7.66
N TRP A 32 -2.57 -4.96 6.52
CA TRP A 32 -2.84 -4.18 5.32
C TRP A 32 -4.22 -4.53 4.81
N ALA A 33 -4.83 -3.61 4.07
CA ALA A 33 -6.12 -3.83 3.44
C ALA A 33 -6.17 -3.13 2.10
N LEU A 34 -6.93 -3.71 1.18
CA LEU A 34 -7.17 -3.09 -0.12
C LEU A 34 -8.64 -3.24 -0.51
N LEU A 35 -9.10 -2.30 -1.30
CA LEU A 35 -10.44 -2.29 -1.87
C LEU A 35 -10.32 -1.92 -3.34
N ILE A 36 -10.86 -2.77 -4.21
CA ILE A 36 -10.97 -2.46 -5.63
C ILE A 36 -12.45 -2.35 -5.93
N SER A 37 -12.85 -1.20 -6.47
CA SER A 37 -14.26 -0.89 -6.70
C SER A 37 -14.50 -0.52 -8.16
N LYS A 38 -15.54 -1.09 -8.75
CA LYS A 38 -15.98 -0.75 -10.10
C LYS A 38 -17.51 -0.73 -10.11
N GLY A 39 -18.07 0.46 -10.22
CA GLY A 39 -19.52 0.60 -10.12
C GLY A 39 -20.01 0.16 -8.75
N SER A 40 -20.95 -0.77 -8.74
CA SER A 40 -21.48 -1.33 -7.49
C SER A 40 -20.70 -2.56 -7.01
N GLN A 41 -19.73 -3.03 -7.80
CA GLN A 41 -18.94 -4.20 -7.44
C GLN A 41 -17.74 -3.80 -6.62
N GLN A 42 -17.48 -4.55 -5.55
CA GLN A 42 -16.36 -4.28 -4.67
C GLN A 42 -15.63 -5.58 -4.35
N PHE A 43 -14.31 -5.52 -4.37
CA PHE A 43 -13.44 -6.62 -3.96
C PHE A 43 -12.52 -6.12 -2.87
N THR A 44 -12.45 -6.84 -1.75
CA THR A 44 -11.56 -6.48 -0.65
C THR A 44 -10.63 -7.64 -0.33
N LYS A 45 -9.46 -7.31 0.18
CA LYS A 45 -8.52 -8.31 0.68
C LYS A 45 -7.73 -7.69 1.82
N THR A 46 -7.43 -8.50 2.81
CA THR A 46 -6.62 -8.09 3.95
C THR A 46 -5.59 -9.15 4.28
N GLY A 47 -4.58 -8.75 5.01
CA GLY A 47 -3.60 -9.68 5.55
C GLY A 47 -2.86 -9.03 6.69
N GLY A 48 -2.11 -9.83 7.45
CA GLY A 48 -1.40 -9.34 8.60
C GLY A 48 -0.04 -9.96 8.77
N GLU A 49 0.82 -9.27 9.49
CA GLU A 49 2.14 -9.73 9.90
C GLU A 49 2.39 -9.29 11.32
N PHE A 50 3.20 -10.04 12.02
CA PHE A 50 3.71 -9.60 13.31
C PHE A 50 5.07 -8.95 13.11
N GLY A 51 5.30 -7.84 13.80
CA GLY A 51 6.60 -7.17 13.78
C GLY A 51 6.84 -6.27 12.58
N ALA A 52 5.81 -5.94 11.82
CA ALA A 52 5.95 -5.06 10.66
C ALA A 52 5.64 -3.61 11.01
N THR A 53 6.20 -2.70 10.22
CA THR A 53 5.95 -1.26 10.37
C THR A 53 4.71 -0.83 9.59
N ASN A 54 4.18 0.36 9.94
CA ASN A 54 3.12 0.97 9.17
C ASN A 54 3.50 1.09 7.69
N ASN A 55 4.71 1.59 7.43
CA ASN A 55 5.18 1.82 6.06
C ASN A 55 5.22 0.54 5.25
N ARG A 56 5.68 -0.55 5.86
CA ARG A 56 5.72 -1.84 5.18
C ARG A 56 4.31 -2.30 4.81
N MET A 57 3.34 -2.13 5.72
CA MET A 57 1.97 -2.55 5.47
C MET A 57 1.31 -1.70 4.38
N GLU A 58 1.57 -0.40 4.40
CA GLU A 58 1.07 0.49 3.33
C GLU A 58 1.57 0.05 1.96
N LEU A 59 2.86 -0.24 1.87
CA LEU A 59 3.48 -0.64 0.61
C LEU A 59 2.99 -2.02 0.18
N MET A 60 2.84 -2.94 1.12
CA MET A 60 2.37 -4.29 0.83
C MET A 60 0.94 -4.27 0.30
N ALA A 61 0.08 -3.40 0.82
CA ALA A 61 -1.27 -3.26 0.32
C ALA A 61 -1.26 -2.86 -1.16
N LEU A 62 -0.44 -1.90 -1.53
CA LEU A 62 -0.34 -1.48 -2.93
C LEU A 62 0.22 -2.58 -3.81
N ARG A 63 1.34 -3.23 -3.39
CA ARG A 63 1.93 -4.31 -4.16
C ARG A 63 0.90 -5.41 -4.43
N ASN A 64 0.18 -5.81 -3.41
CA ASN A 64 -0.82 -6.87 -3.53
C ASN A 64 -1.96 -6.44 -4.46
N ALA A 65 -2.40 -5.20 -4.36
CA ALA A 65 -3.45 -4.69 -5.23
C ALA A 65 -3.02 -4.70 -6.70
N LEU A 66 -1.80 -4.26 -6.98
CA LEU A 66 -1.30 -4.27 -8.35
C LEU A 66 -1.19 -5.68 -8.91
N GLN A 67 -0.75 -6.63 -8.08
CA GLN A 67 -0.67 -8.04 -8.50
C GLN A 67 -2.04 -8.61 -8.83
N ILE A 68 -3.04 -8.28 -8.02
CA ILE A 68 -4.42 -8.73 -8.26
C ILE A 68 -4.95 -8.15 -9.56
N LEU A 69 -4.71 -6.88 -9.81
CA LEU A 69 -5.16 -6.22 -11.03
C LEU A 69 -4.50 -6.82 -12.28
N VAL A 70 -3.22 -7.14 -12.20
CA VAL A 70 -2.52 -7.81 -13.31
C VAL A 70 -3.10 -9.20 -13.53
N LYS A 71 -3.32 -9.95 -12.46
CA LYS A 71 -3.88 -11.30 -12.55
C LYS A 71 -5.24 -11.30 -13.21
N ASN A 72 -6.04 -10.27 -12.97
CA ASN A 72 -7.38 -10.13 -13.52
C ASN A 72 -7.40 -9.35 -14.84
N ARG A 73 -6.24 -9.11 -15.43
CA ARG A 73 -6.09 -8.49 -16.75
C ARG A 73 -6.70 -7.10 -16.83
N LYS A 74 -6.47 -6.29 -15.79
CA LYS A 74 -6.98 -4.92 -15.71
C LYS A 74 -5.99 -3.86 -16.17
N GLN A 75 -4.88 -4.25 -16.77
CA GLN A 75 -3.79 -3.31 -17.12
C GLN A 75 -4.21 -2.25 -18.13
N GLU A 76 -5.21 -2.54 -18.96
CA GLU A 76 -5.69 -1.59 -19.96
C GLU A 76 -6.77 -0.66 -19.44
N ASP A 77 -7.36 -0.96 -18.31
CA ASP A 77 -8.49 -0.22 -17.77
C ASP A 77 -8.04 1.08 -17.09
N PRO A 78 -8.86 2.13 -17.15
CA PRO A 78 -8.60 3.32 -16.35
C PRO A 78 -8.76 3.01 -14.86
N ILE A 79 -7.73 3.31 -14.07
CA ILE A 79 -7.70 3.02 -12.63
C ILE A 79 -7.20 4.26 -11.89
N ILE A 80 -7.89 4.63 -10.82
CA ILE A 80 -7.39 5.62 -9.87
C ILE A 80 -7.04 4.91 -8.57
N ALA A 81 -5.80 5.07 -8.14
CA ALA A 81 -5.35 4.57 -6.84
C ALA A 81 -5.34 5.73 -5.86
N VAL A 82 -6.17 5.63 -4.82
CA VAL A 82 -6.35 6.67 -3.81
C VAL A 82 -5.65 6.20 -2.54
N LEU A 83 -4.59 6.89 -2.16
CA LEU A 83 -3.73 6.51 -1.04
C LEU A 83 -3.58 7.68 -0.08
N ASP A 84 -3.43 7.37 1.20
CA ASP A 84 -3.17 8.40 2.21
C ASP A 84 -1.71 8.45 2.67
N SER A 85 -0.87 7.56 2.14
CA SER A 85 0.53 7.43 2.57
C SER A 85 1.48 8.14 1.63
N HIS A 86 2.14 9.19 2.12
CA HIS A 86 3.22 9.83 1.37
C HIS A 86 4.43 8.92 1.23
N TYR A 87 4.65 8.02 2.19
CA TYR A 87 5.74 7.06 2.09
C TYR A 87 5.65 6.25 0.79
N VAL A 88 4.42 5.87 0.40
CA VAL A 88 4.21 5.10 -0.82
C VAL A 88 4.12 6.02 -2.05
N LEU A 89 3.39 7.13 -1.93
CA LEU A 89 3.13 7.99 -3.08
C LEU A 89 4.36 8.76 -3.57
N ASP A 90 5.17 9.28 -2.66
CA ASP A 90 6.26 10.16 -3.05
C ASP A 90 7.29 9.47 -3.94
N PRO A 91 7.77 8.25 -3.63
CA PRO A 91 8.70 7.58 -4.54
C PRO A 91 8.14 7.34 -5.93
N ILE A 92 6.83 7.12 -6.03
CA ILE A 92 6.17 6.88 -7.30
C ILE A 92 5.98 8.18 -8.07
N MET A 93 5.37 9.17 -7.44
CA MET A 93 4.97 10.40 -8.11
C MET A 93 6.15 11.35 -8.36
N LYS A 94 7.16 11.30 -7.52
CA LYS A 94 8.35 12.15 -7.67
C LYS A 94 9.47 11.46 -8.44
N GLY A 95 9.26 10.22 -8.86
CA GLY A 95 10.22 9.51 -9.70
C GLY A 95 11.45 8.96 -8.98
N TRP A 96 11.38 8.82 -7.65
CA TRP A 96 12.54 8.33 -6.87
C TRP A 96 12.90 6.88 -7.20
N LEU A 97 11.91 6.08 -7.62
CA LEU A 97 12.11 4.65 -7.85
C LEU A 97 13.19 4.38 -8.90
N ASN A 98 13.18 5.13 -9.99
CA ASN A 98 14.17 4.93 -11.04
C ASN A 98 15.58 5.27 -10.54
N GLY A 99 15.70 6.31 -9.71
CA GLY A 99 16.98 6.66 -9.11
C GLY A 99 17.49 5.56 -8.18
N TRP A 100 16.62 5.01 -7.36
CA TRP A 100 16.99 3.91 -6.48
C TRP A 100 17.47 2.69 -7.27
N ALA A 101 16.74 2.33 -8.32
CA ALA A 101 17.13 1.19 -9.15
C ALA A 101 18.50 1.38 -9.79
N ARG A 102 18.79 2.59 -10.27
CA ARG A 102 20.09 2.88 -10.90
C ARG A 102 21.22 2.85 -9.88
N ARG A 103 20.96 3.13 -8.60
CA ARG A 103 21.98 3.13 -7.56
C ARG A 103 22.07 1.81 -6.80
N GLY A 104 21.47 0.75 -7.33
CA GLY A 104 21.50 -0.56 -6.69
C GLY A 104 20.65 -0.63 -5.44
N TRP A 105 19.53 0.09 -5.43
CA TRP A 105 18.58 0.14 -4.32
C TRP A 105 19.16 0.77 -3.06
N GLN A 106 19.86 1.87 -3.29
CA GLN A 106 20.37 2.71 -2.21
C GLN A 106 19.78 4.11 -2.35
N THR A 107 19.60 4.77 -1.20
CA THR A 107 19.17 6.16 -1.19
C THR A 107 20.32 7.06 -1.64
N SER A 108 20.03 8.35 -1.82
CA SER A 108 21.06 9.30 -2.22
C SER A 108 22.19 9.41 -1.21
N SER A 109 21.93 9.08 0.05
CA SER A 109 22.95 9.08 1.11
C SER A 109 23.73 7.76 1.20
N GLY A 110 23.39 6.77 0.35
CA GLY A 110 24.11 5.49 0.33
C GLY A 110 23.54 4.43 1.25
N SER A 111 22.44 4.72 1.93
CA SER A 111 21.77 3.73 2.79
C SER A 111 20.89 2.81 1.97
N PRO A 112 20.74 1.52 2.37
CA PRO A 112 19.80 0.64 1.69
C PRO A 112 18.37 1.19 1.75
N VAL A 113 17.63 1.03 0.65
CA VAL A 113 16.22 1.45 0.63
C VAL A 113 15.41 0.48 1.51
N ALA A 114 14.63 1.05 2.46
CA ALA A 114 13.77 0.23 3.31
C ALA A 114 12.70 -0.45 2.47
N ASN A 115 12.41 -1.72 2.80
CA ASN A 115 11.41 -2.52 2.10
C ASN A 115 11.71 -2.68 0.61
N GLN A 116 13.01 -2.75 0.25
CA GLN A 116 13.40 -2.74 -1.15
C GLN A 116 12.80 -3.91 -1.94
N GLU A 117 12.61 -5.07 -1.32
CA GLU A 117 12.02 -6.22 -2.01
C GLU A 117 10.60 -5.92 -2.50
N LEU A 118 9.84 -5.15 -1.74
CA LEU A 118 8.50 -4.73 -2.14
C LEU A 118 8.58 -3.66 -3.23
N TRP A 119 9.49 -2.70 -3.08
CA TRP A 119 9.66 -1.66 -4.09
C TRP A 119 10.14 -2.23 -5.42
N GLN A 120 10.99 -3.25 -5.39
CA GLN A 120 11.44 -3.90 -6.61
C GLN A 120 10.28 -4.54 -7.37
N GLU A 121 9.34 -5.14 -6.65
CA GLU A 121 8.15 -5.70 -7.27
C GLU A 121 7.24 -4.60 -7.82
N VAL A 122 7.07 -3.52 -7.07
CA VAL A 122 6.21 -2.40 -7.50
C VAL A 122 6.76 -1.77 -8.78
N ILE A 123 8.08 -1.56 -8.87
CA ILE A 123 8.65 -0.92 -10.06
C ILE A 123 8.48 -1.78 -11.31
N GLN A 124 8.35 -3.09 -11.14
CA GLN A 124 8.09 -3.99 -12.27
C GLN A 124 6.60 -4.04 -12.63
N LEU A 125 5.73 -3.80 -11.68
CA LEU A 125 4.28 -3.83 -11.91
C LEU A 125 3.76 -2.55 -12.55
N LEU A 126 4.26 -1.39 -12.11
CA LEU A 126 3.73 -0.10 -12.55
C LEU A 126 3.73 0.10 -14.06
N PRO A 127 4.81 -0.24 -14.80
CA PRO A 127 4.82 0.00 -16.25
C PRO A 127 3.82 -0.84 -17.04
N GLN A 128 3.25 -1.88 -16.41
CA GLN A 128 2.29 -2.73 -17.10
C GLN A 128 0.92 -2.06 -17.24
N PHE A 129 0.66 -0.99 -16.49
CA PHE A 129 -0.63 -0.32 -16.51
C PHE A 129 -0.62 0.85 -17.48
N LYS A 130 -1.65 0.94 -18.32
CA LYS A 130 -1.75 1.97 -19.34
C LYS A 130 -2.35 3.27 -18.81
N GLN A 131 -3.28 3.18 -17.88
CA GLN A 131 -4.05 4.33 -17.40
C GLN A 131 -4.21 4.28 -15.88
N LEU A 132 -3.10 4.10 -15.17
CA LEU A 132 -3.11 4.09 -13.71
C LEU A 132 -2.68 5.46 -13.19
N HIS A 133 -3.56 6.09 -12.42
CA HIS A 133 -3.31 7.40 -11.84
C HIS A 133 -3.34 7.30 -10.33
N PHE A 134 -2.45 8.01 -9.67
CA PHE A 134 -2.38 8.04 -8.21
C PHE A 134 -2.93 9.36 -7.69
N GLN A 135 -3.67 9.29 -6.59
CA GLN A 135 -4.26 10.45 -5.94
C GLN A 135 -4.04 10.34 -4.45
N TRP A 136 -3.59 11.43 -3.83
CA TRP A 136 -3.44 11.49 -2.39
C TRP A 136 -4.75 11.92 -1.75
N THR A 137 -5.08 11.33 -0.60
CA THR A 137 -6.19 11.77 0.22
C THR A 137 -5.71 12.01 1.64
N LYS A 138 -6.20 13.09 2.24
CA LYS A 138 -5.71 13.53 3.54
C LYS A 138 -6.19 12.66 4.70
N GLY A 139 -7.38 12.08 4.59
CA GLY A 139 -7.89 11.36 5.72
C GLY A 139 -9.13 10.56 5.41
N HIS A 140 -9.66 9.96 6.46
CA HIS A 140 -10.71 8.95 6.35
C HIS A 140 -12.11 9.54 6.33
N ALA A 141 -12.32 10.72 6.92
CA ALA A 141 -13.65 11.22 7.23
C ALA A 141 -14.52 11.47 5.99
N ASN A 142 -13.90 11.89 4.89
CA ASN A 142 -14.63 12.27 3.68
C ASN A 142 -14.41 11.33 2.52
N ASN A 143 -13.76 10.18 2.76
CA ASN A 143 -13.47 9.23 1.70
C ASN A 143 -13.92 7.85 2.12
N GLN A 144 -15.00 7.40 1.49
CA GLN A 144 -15.66 6.16 1.89
C GLN A 144 -14.75 4.94 1.71
N GLY A 145 -13.97 4.91 0.61
CA GLY A 145 -13.05 3.80 0.39
C GLY A 145 -11.96 3.72 1.43
N ASN A 146 -11.44 4.87 1.86
CA ASN A 146 -10.43 4.91 2.92
C ASN A 146 -11.00 4.46 4.26
N VAL A 147 -12.24 4.83 4.56
CA VAL A 147 -12.90 4.37 5.78
C VAL A 147 -13.03 2.85 5.77
N ILE A 148 -13.41 2.27 4.64
CA ILE A 148 -13.56 0.82 4.50
C ILE A 148 -12.23 0.11 4.77
N VAL A 149 -11.14 0.53 4.11
CA VAL A 149 -9.87 -0.17 4.27
C VAL A 149 -9.29 0.04 5.68
N ASP A 150 -9.48 1.21 6.27
CA ASP A 150 -9.06 1.44 7.65
C ASP A 150 -9.80 0.49 8.61
N HIS A 151 -11.11 0.34 8.43
CA HIS A 151 -11.89 -0.57 9.24
C HIS A 151 -11.41 -2.02 9.05
N LEU A 152 -11.16 -2.43 7.81
CA LEU A 152 -10.74 -3.79 7.49
C LEU A 152 -9.39 -4.14 8.10
N LEU A 153 -8.43 -3.22 8.04
CA LEU A 153 -7.11 -3.52 8.60
C LEU A 153 -7.16 -3.62 10.13
N ASN A 154 -7.97 -2.79 10.77
CA ASN A 154 -8.14 -2.87 12.22
C ASN A 154 -8.84 -4.16 12.63
N GLN A 155 -9.86 -4.55 11.87
CA GLN A 155 -10.56 -5.82 12.11
C GLN A 155 -9.60 -6.99 11.95
N THR A 156 -8.72 -6.95 10.96
CA THR A 156 -7.72 -7.98 10.74
C THR A 156 -6.79 -8.10 11.94
N MET A 157 -6.31 -6.97 12.47
CA MET A 157 -5.43 -6.99 13.64
C MET A 157 -6.17 -7.51 14.87
N ASP A 158 -7.46 -7.17 15.02
CA ASP A 158 -8.27 -7.69 16.12
C ASP A 158 -8.39 -9.21 16.09
N GLN A 159 -8.36 -9.79 14.89
CA GLN A 159 -8.50 -11.24 14.71
C GLN A 159 -7.17 -11.99 14.74
N MET A 160 -6.04 -11.28 14.76
CA MET A 160 -4.73 -11.93 14.83
C MET A 160 -4.56 -12.57 16.19
N GLY A 161 -3.91 -13.75 16.19
CA GLY A 161 -3.74 -14.50 17.42
C GLY A 161 -2.95 -13.74 18.47
N GLU A 162 -3.27 -14.01 19.72
CA GLU A 162 -2.53 -13.47 20.86
C GLU A 162 -1.77 -14.61 21.48
N GLU A 163 -0.45 -14.54 21.39
CA GLU A 163 0.43 -15.58 21.90
C GLU A 163 1.12 -15.19 23.19
#